data_89c95aaa3b5491b25117600cdfe7f071
#
_entry.id   89c95aaa3b5491b25117600cdfe7f071
#
_cell.length_a   1.000
_cell.length_b   1.000
_cell.length_c   1.000
_cell.angle_alpha   90.00
_cell.angle_beta   90.00
_cell.angle_gamma   90.00
#
_symmetry.space_group_name_H-M   'P 1'
#
loop_
_entity.id
_entity.type
_entity.pdbx_description
1 polymer ?
#
loop_
_entity_poly.entity_id
_entity_poly.type
_entity_poly.pdbx_seq_one_letter_code
_entity_poly.pdbx_strand_id
1 'polypeptide(L)'
;MGAGVGAGLAGCAGGDSDTPSGDDTSTQTDTAPFEHPGTLSTSFAANGDYPTDDDPADGRPPSFGNQPPRPDADPDSFETLDVNGETVSLAPIGVVEQWYRRGEIRVVDARGLEQYEQAHVYGAVLSPAQRDSVGGGINGWPSDDRVVTYCRCPHHLSSIRAAGLQKAGFEEVYAIDEGFGVWAERSYPMAGTSFGSADQASVEEWSIAGSVDSRYAGEYVWATVDRQYEAAPIGSDGRYKLHLQFTGVSPKTPVRLQTPTGTVERPLGEVGSRV
;
A
#
# COMPACT_ATOMS: atom_id res chain seq x y z
N MET A 1 -59.47 -6.93 -50.52
CA MET A 1 -59.82 -8.25 -51.02
C MET A 1 -58.78 -9.24 -50.57
N GLY A 2 -59.15 -10.27 -49.84
CA GLY A 2 -58.60 -11.59 -49.60
C GLY A 2 -57.49 -11.61 -48.54
N ALA A 3 -57.66 -11.90 -47.34
CA ALA A 3 -58.04 -13.11 -46.58
C ALA A 3 -57.13 -14.31 -46.87
N GLY A 4 -56.47 -14.82 -45.83
CA GLY A 4 -55.77 -16.07 -45.83
C GLY A 4 -55.12 -16.38 -44.52
N VAL A 5 -55.85 -17.08 -43.68
CA VAL A 5 -55.47 -17.71 -42.38
C VAL A 5 -54.79 -19.02 -42.70
N GLY A 6 -53.76 -19.38 -41.89
CA GLY A 6 -53.15 -20.67 -41.88
C GLY A 6 -52.37 -20.96 -40.61
N ALA A 7 -53.02 -21.69 -39.67
CA ALA A 7 -52.36 -22.25 -38.52
C ALA A 7 -51.74 -23.61 -38.88
N GLY A 8 -50.66 -23.99 -38.25
CA GLY A 8 -50.06 -25.32 -38.37
C GLY A 8 -49.10 -25.60 -37.20
N LEU A 9 -49.45 -26.61 -36.46
CA LEU A 9 -48.88 -27.14 -35.22
C LEU A 9 -47.57 -27.97 -35.40
N ALA A 10 -46.76 -27.95 -34.39
CA ALA A 10 -46.02 -29.00 -33.71
C ALA A 10 -44.97 -29.81 -34.48
N GLY A 11 -43.81 -29.92 -33.84
CA GLY A 11 -42.80 -30.95 -34.08
C GLY A 11 -41.62 -30.79 -33.15
N CYS A 12 -41.60 -31.57 -32.06
CA CYS A 12 -40.40 -31.81 -31.23
C CYS A 12 -39.37 -32.65 -32.01
N ALA A 13 -38.11 -32.31 -31.84
CA ALA A 13 -37.04 -33.33 -31.74
C ALA A 13 -35.74 -32.64 -31.34
N GLY A 14 -35.12 -33.22 -30.37
CA GLY A 14 -33.90 -32.82 -29.71
C GLY A 14 -32.66 -32.85 -30.59
N GLY A 15 -31.68 -32.16 -30.13
CA GLY A 15 -30.32 -32.16 -30.60
C GLY A 15 -29.47 -31.52 -29.50
N ASP A 16 -28.89 -32.38 -28.68
CA ASP A 16 -27.82 -32.01 -27.77
C ASP A 16 -26.67 -31.41 -28.60
N SER A 17 -26.36 -30.16 -28.33
CA SER A 17 -25.11 -29.55 -28.75
C SER A 17 -24.44 -29.04 -27.50
N ASP A 18 -23.52 -29.83 -26.97
CA ASP A 18 -22.53 -29.42 -25.99
C ASP A 18 -21.75 -28.23 -26.53
N THR A 19 -22.09 -27.06 -26.02
CA THR A 19 -21.24 -25.87 -26.10
C THR A 19 -20.41 -25.87 -24.82
N PRO A 20 -19.07 -25.97 -24.93
CA PRO A 20 -18.25 -25.78 -23.72
C PRO A 20 -18.48 -24.35 -23.24
N SER A 21 -19.01 -24.22 -22.06
CA SER A 21 -19.01 -22.97 -21.29
C SER A 21 -17.56 -22.51 -21.17
N GLY A 22 -17.23 -21.43 -21.86
CA GLY A 22 -16.03 -20.69 -21.60
C GLY A 22 -16.07 -20.25 -20.15
N ASP A 23 -15.12 -20.74 -19.40
CA ASP A 23 -14.80 -20.27 -18.07
C ASP A 23 -14.29 -18.83 -18.24
N ASP A 24 -15.21 -17.88 -18.20
CA ASP A 24 -14.88 -16.48 -17.99
C ASP A 24 -14.32 -16.36 -16.57
N THR A 25 -13.03 -16.67 -16.45
CA THR A 25 -12.25 -16.22 -15.32
C THR A 25 -12.13 -14.70 -15.44
N SER A 26 -13.24 -14.02 -15.15
CA SER A 26 -13.20 -12.60 -14.88
C SER A 26 -12.24 -12.44 -13.71
N THR A 27 -11.05 -11.93 -13.98
CA THR A 27 -10.16 -11.34 -13.00
C THR A 27 -10.98 -10.24 -12.34
N GLN A 28 -11.65 -10.57 -11.25
CA GLN A 28 -12.28 -9.60 -10.38
C GLN A 28 -11.12 -8.79 -9.79
N THR A 29 -10.72 -7.74 -10.50
CA THR A 29 -10.05 -6.63 -9.88
C THR A 29 -11.01 -6.16 -8.80
N ASP A 30 -10.63 -6.34 -7.55
CA ASP A 30 -11.38 -5.92 -6.38
C ASP A 30 -11.43 -4.39 -6.39
N THR A 31 -12.37 -3.85 -7.17
CA THR A 31 -12.60 -2.41 -7.35
C THR A 31 -13.60 -1.87 -6.34
N ALA A 32 -13.93 -2.66 -5.31
CA ALA A 32 -14.73 -2.14 -4.22
C ALA A 32 -14.01 -0.91 -3.62
N PRO A 33 -14.71 0.21 -3.43
CA PRO A 33 -14.10 1.36 -2.78
C PRO A 33 -13.57 0.91 -1.43
N PHE A 34 -12.29 1.22 -1.18
CA PHE A 34 -11.67 0.91 0.09
C PHE A 34 -12.37 1.75 1.17
N GLU A 35 -13.05 1.09 2.09
CA GLU A 35 -13.60 1.75 3.27
C GLU A 35 -12.49 1.86 4.32
N HIS A 36 -12.29 3.05 4.85
CA HIS A 36 -11.38 3.26 5.96
C HIS A 36 -11.82 2.40 7.15
N PRO A 37 -10.92 1.69 7.85
CA PRO A 37 -11.30 0.75 8.91
C PRO A 37 -11.97 1.42 10.13
N GLY A 38 -12.16 2.72 10.10
CA GLY A 38 -12.69 3.48 11.23
C GLY A 38 -11.60 3.88 12.22
N THR A 39 -12.02 4.46 13.33
CA THR A 39 -11.11 4.87 14.40
C THR A 39 -10.68 3.65 15.20
N LEU A 40 -9.38 3.44 15.34
CA LEU A 40 -8.81 2.39 16.16
C LEU A 40 -8.48 2.95 17.54
N SER A 41 -8.97 2.28 18.58
CA SER A 41 -8.62 2.62 19.96
C SER A 41 -7.15 2.33 20.20
N THR A 42 -6.41 3.31 20.74
CA THR A 42 -4.98 3.22 20.93
C THR A 42 -4.59 3.73 22.30
N SER A 43 -3.63 3.04 22.91
CA SER A 43 -2.92 3.57 24.07
C SER A 43 -1.46 3.75 23.69
N PHE A 44 -1.00 4.99 23.67
CA PHE A 44 0.42 5.23 23.51
C PHE A 44 1.13 5.19 24.86
N ALA A 45 2.24 4.47 24.92
CA ALA A 45 3.25 4.71 25.91
C ALA A 45 4.05 5.95 25.50
N ALA A 46 3.40 7.11 25.53
CA ALA A 46 4.02 8.31 25.02
C ALA A 46 4.82 9.03 26.10
N ASN A 47 5.83 9.76 25.70
CA ASN A 47 6.62 10.68 26.53
C ASN A 47 5.82 11.91 26.95
N GLY A 48 4.56 11.75 27.33
CA GLY A 48 3.71 12.78 27.92
C GLY A 48 3.10 13.84 26.98
N ASP A 49 3.54 13.90 25.72
CA ASP A 49 3.13 14.94 24.78
C ASP A 49 2.15 14.45 23.69
N TYR A 50 1.71 13.20 23.76
CA TYR A 50 0.87 12.58 22.74
C TYR A 50 -0.60 12.57 23.14
N PRO A 51 -1.50 12.67 22.14
CA PRO A 51 -2.92 12.55 22.41
C PRO A 51 -3.26 11.16 22.97
N THR A 52 -4.21 11.13 23.90
CA THR A 52 -4.76 9.90 24.49
C THR A 52 -6.07 9.49 23.84
N ASP A 53 -6.53 10.27 22.85
CA ASP A 53 -7.77 10.05 22.14
C ASP A 53 -7.61 8.96 21.08
N ASP A 54 -8.73 8.46 20.60
CA ASP A 54 -8.76 7.53 19.47
C ASP A 54 -8.20 8.21 18.22
N ASP A 55 -7.49 7.43 17.40
CA ASP A 55 -6.93 7.92 16.15
C ASP A 55 -8.05 8.31 15.15
N PRO A 56 -8.11 9.58 14.70
CA PRO A 56 -9.13 10.01 13.75
C PRO A 56 -8.90 9.46 12.34
N ALA A 57 -7.68 9.00 12.05
CA ALA A 57 -7.28 8.47 10.74
C ALA A 57 -7.73 9.35 9.56
N ASP A 58 -7.61 10.67 9.72
CA ASP A 58 -8.06 11.69 8.75
C ASP A 58 -6.92 12.31 7.93
N GLY A 59 -5.72 11.75 8.07
CA GLY A 59 -4.50 12.18 7.43
C GLY A 59 -3.77 13.30 8.20
N ARG A 60 -4.32 13.79 9.29
CA ARG A 60 -3.71 14.88 10.06
C ARG A 60 -3.00 14.40 11.31
N PRO A 61 -1.80 14.97 11.57
CA PRO A 61 -1.18 14.80 12.88
C PRO A 61 -2.06 15.37 13.99
N PRO A 62 -1.91 14.87 15.23
CA PRO A 62 -2.56 15.47 16.39
C PRO A 62 -1.99 16.87 16.68
N SER A 63 -2.71 17.63 17.47
CA SER A 63 -2.19 18.91 17.98
C SER A 63 -1.20 18.68 19.11
N PHE A 64 0.01 19.18 18.96
CA PHE A 64 1.05 19.13 20.00
C PHE A 64 1.14 20.48 20.73
N GLY A 65 1.24 20.41 22.06
CA GLY A 65 1.40 21.61 22.90
C GLY A 65 2.72 22.35 22.65
N ASN A 66 3.78 21.59 22.37
CA ASN A 66 5.11 22.11 22.03
C ASN A 66 5.46 21.74 20.60
N GLN A 67 5.47 22.72 19.72
CA GLN A 67 5.92 22.54 18.36
C GLN A 67 7.45 22.71 18.27
N PRO A 68 8.17 21.83 17.58
CA PRO A 68 9.59 22.05 17.32
C PRO A 68 9.79 23.26 16.42
N PRO A 69 11.02 23.83 16.35
CA PRO A 69 11.33 24.83 15.33
C PRO A 69 11.11 24.21 13.94
N ARG A 70 10.91 25.06 12.94
CA ARG A 70 10.89 24.58 11.55
C ARG A 70 12.23 23.90 11.22
N PRO A 71 12.21 22.76 10.52
CA PRO A 71 13.45 22.16 10.08
C PRO A 71 14.21 23.11 9.16
N ASP A 72 15.52 23.23 9.39
CA ASP A 72 16.43 23.89 8.45
C ASP A 72 16.79 22.88 7.36
N ALA A 73 15.83 22.57 6.52
CA ALA A 73 15.97 21.60 5.44
C ALA A 73 15.36 22.18 4.16
N ASP A 74 16.09 22.08 3.08
CA ASP A 74 15.65 22.43 1.74
C ASP A 74 15.08 21.18 1.06
N PRO A 75 13.75 21.06 0.84
CA PRO A 75 13.17 19.92 0.19
C PRO A 75 13.71 19.61 -1.22
N ASP A 76 14.20 20.64 -1.92
CA ASP A 76 14.81 20.47 -3.24
C ASP A 76 16.18 19.75 -3.18
N SER A 77 16.77 19.64 -1.99
CA SER A 77 18.01 18.90 -1.75
C SER A 77 17.83 17.45 -1.35
N PHE A 78 16.59 16.97 -1.20
CA PHE A 78 16.34 15.58 -0.83
C PHE A 78 16.72 14.62 -1.96
N GLU A 79 17.10 13.39 -1.58
CA GLU A 79 17.28 12.32 -2.56
C GLU A 79 15.96 12.05 -3.29
N THR A 80 16.06 11.63 -4.54
CA THR A 80 14.89 11.37 -5.38
C THR A 80 14.95 10.00 -6.04
N LEU A 81 13.76 9.45 -6.32
CA LEU A 81 13.58 8.22 -7.09
C LEU A 81 12.66 8.48 -8.28
N ASP A 82 13.02 7.93 -9.44
CA ASP A 82 12.11 7.90 -10.58
C ASP A 82 11.17 6.68 -10.47
N VAL A 83 9.89 6.94 -10.32
CA VAL A 83 8.86 5.92 -10.08
C VAL A 83 7.67 6.16 -11.00
N ASN A 84 7.41 5.21 -11.91
CA ASN A 84 6.26 5.29 -12.83
C ASN A 84 6.19 6.60 -13.64
N GLY A 85 7.34 7.21 -13.96
CA GLY A 85 7.44 8.45 -14.72
C GLY A 85 7.29 9.73 -13.90
N GLU A 86 7.24 9.63 -12.57
CA GLU A 86 7.28 10.75 -11.63
C GLU A 86 8.60 10.73 -10.85
N THR A 87 9.07 11.91 -10.44
CA THR A 87 10.22 12.04 -9.55
C THR A 87 9.71 12.22 -8.12
N VAL A 88 9.97 11.23 -7.28
CA VAL A 88 9.53 11.20 -5.87
C VAL A 88 10.69 11.62 -4.97
N SER A 89 10.50 12.63 -4.16
CA SER A 89 11.46 13.09 -3.15
C SER A 89 11.39 12.27 -1.88
N LEU A 90 12.54 11.87 -1.35
CA LEU A 90 12.70 11.10 -0.12
C LEU A 90 12.97 12.04 1.05
N ALA A 91 11.96 12.25 1.88
CA ALA A 91 12.08 13.14 3.03
C ALA A 91 12.73 12.41 4.22
N PRO A 92 13.85 12.91 4.77
CA PRO A 92 14.45 12.33 5.97
C PRO A 92 13.46 12.32 7.14
N ILE A 93 13.38 11.22 7.86
CA ILE A 93 12.40 11.00 8.93
C ILE A 93 12.45 12.07 10.03
N GLY A 94 13.63 12.64 10.31
CA GLY A 94 13.77 13.74 11.27
C GLY A 94 13.11 15.04 10.81
N VAL A 95 13.07 15.30 9.51
CA VAL A 95 12.36 16.42 8.91
C VAL A 95 10.86 16.17 8.93
N VAL A 96 10.47 14.94 8.56
CA VAL A 96 9.06 14.53 8.57
C VAL A 96 8.47 14.61 9.98
N GLU A 97 9.19 14.18 11.00
CA GLU A 97 8.75 14.26 12.40
C GLU A 97 8.52 15.72 12.82
N GLN A 98 9.39 16.65 12.42
CA GLN A 98 9.21 18.06 12.71
C GLN A 98 7.98 18.65 11.99
N TRP A 99 7.79 18.34 10.70
CA TRP A 99 6.58 18.71 9.97
C TRP A 99 5.32 18.14 10.61
N TYR A 100 5.39 16.87 11.02
CA TYR A 100 4.30 16.16 11.69
C TYR A 100 3.91 16.86 12.99
N ARG A 101 4.85 17.14 13.89
CA ARG A 101 4.58 17.83 15.14
C ARG A 101 4.11 19.26 14.97
N ARG A 102 4.36 19.85 13.83
CA ARG A 102 3.88 21.19 13.46
C ARG A 102 2.51 21.17 12.79
N GLY A 103 1.98 20.01 12.47
CA GLY A 103 0.71 19.86 11.75
C GLY A 103 0.79 20.33 10.29
N GLU A 104 1.98 20.33 9.70
CA GLU A 104 2.26 20.87 8.36
C GLU A 104 2.17 19.77 7.26
N ILE A 105 1.73 18.56 7.59
CA ILE A 105 1.63 17.44 6.63
C ILE A 105 0.30 16.69 6.71
N ARG A 106 0.00 16.00 5.63
CA ARG A 106 -0.91 14.85 5.57
C ARG A 106 -0.10 13.57 5.54
N VAL A 107 -0.53 12.56 6.28
CA VAL A 107 0.19 11.29 6.40
C VAL A 107 -0.61 10.16 5.75
N VAL A 108 0.06 9.41 4.88
CA VAL A 108 -0.55 8.31 4.11
C VAL A 108 0.24 7.02 4.29
N ASP A 109 -0.44 5.99 4.76
CA ASP A 109 0.10 4.63 4.82
C ASP A 109 -0.10 3.92 3.48
N ALA A 110 0.98 3.54 2.84
CA ALA A 110 0.98 2.86 1.54
C ALA A 110 0.91 1.33 1.64
N ARG A 111 0.88 0.78 2.86
CA ARG A 111 0.87 -0.67 3.13
C ARG A 111 -0.54 -1.27 3.01
N GLY A 112 -0.63 -2.56 3.29
CA GLY A 112 -1.91 -3.27 3.34
C GLY A 112 -2.70 -2.99 4.62
N LEU A 113 -4.02 -3.27 4.56
CA LEU A 113 -4.94 -3.03 5.68
C LEU A 113 -4.51 -3.73 6.97
N GLU A 114 -4.06 -4.97 6.89
CA GLU A 114 -3.67 -5.74 8.07
C GLU A 114 -2.47 -5.12 8.80
N GLN A 115 -1.48 -4.65 8.04
CA GLN A 115 -0.31 -3.96 8.59
C GLN A 115 -0.70 -2.62 9.22
N TYR A 116 -1.64 -1.90 8.59
CA TYR A 116 -2.18 -0.66 9.12
C TYR A 116 -2.95 -0.88 10.44
N GLU A 117 -3.86 -1.87 10.49
CA GLU A 117 -4.64 -2.20 11.68
C GLU A 117 -3.75 -2.60 12.87
N GLN A 118 -2.62 -3.26 12.60
CA GLN A 118 -1.67 -3.65 13.65
C GLN A 118 -0.94 -2.45 14.23
N ALA A 119 -0.35 -1.62 13.41
CA ALA A 119 0.31 -0.40 13.81
C ALA A 119 0.52 0.55 12.62
N HIS A 120 0.24 1.83 12.81
CA HIS A 120 0.44 2.89 11.82
C HIS A 120 0.82 4.20 12.49
N VAL A 121 1.27 5.19 11.71
CA VAL A 121 1.50 6.55 12.20
C VAL A 121 0.17 7.15 12.63
N TYR A 122 0.08 7.66 13.85
CA TYR A 122 -1.17 8.25 14.35
C TYR A 122 -1.67 9.36 13.41
N GLY A 123 -2.95 9.31 13.07
CA GLY A 123 -3.59 10.23 12.13
C GLY A 123 -3.47 9.82 10.65
N ALA A 124 -2.66 8.82 10.32
CA ALA A 124 -2.46 8.43 8.94
C ALA A 124 -3.73 7.85 8.30
N VAL A 125 -3.95 8.18 7.02
CA VAL A 125 -4.95 7.53 6.17
C VAL A 125 -4.33 6.35 5.46
N LEU A 126 -5.04 5.21 5.45
CA LEU A 126 -4.65 4.06 4.66
C LEU A 126 -4.96 4.28 3.17
N SER A 127 -3.95 4.19 2.34
CA SER A 127 -4.08 4.24 0.88
C SER A 127 -3.04 3.33 0.21
N PRO A 128 -3.37 2.03 0.09
CA PRO A 128 -2.43 1.03 -0.41
C PRO A 128 -1.87 1.33 -1.79
N ALA A 129 -0.56 1.12 -1.96
CA ALA A 129 0.15 1.39 -3.22
C ALA A 129 -0.33 0.55 -4.40
N GLN A 130 -0.94 -0.62 -4.16
CA GLN A 130 -1.50 -1.49 -5.18
C GLN A 130 -2.74 -0.91 -5.89
N ARG A 131 -3.33 0.15 -5.36
CA ARG A 131 -4.56 0.73 -5.93
C ARG A 131 -4.23 1.87 -6.87
N ASP A 132 -4.79 1.82 -8.06
CA ASP A 132 -4.64 2.88 -9.06
C ASP A 132 -5.37 4.17 -8.66
N SER A 133 -6.43 4.07 -7.85
CA SER A 133 -7.18 5.23 -7.37
C SER A 133 -6.65 5.75 -6.05
N VAL A 134 -6.70 7.06 -5.89
CA VAL A 134 -6.29 7.74 -4.65
C VAL A 134 -7.18 7.35 -3.47
N GLY A 135 -8.45 7.02 -3.72
CA GLY A 135 -9.44 6.42 -2.83
C GLY A 135 -9.55 6.99 -1.41
N GLY A 136 -10.61 6.61 -0.71
CA GLY A 136 -10.75 6.81 0.73
C GLY A 136 -10.69 8.26 1.21
N GLY A 137 -10.10 8.47 2.37
CA GLY A 137 -10.01 9.76 3.06
C GLY A 137 -9.15 10.84 2.38
N ILE A 138 -8.51 10.54 1.24
CA ILE A 138 -7.67 11.50 0.50
C ILE A 138 -8.49 12.35 -0.47
N ASN A 139 -9.64 11.83 -0.93
CA ASN A 139 -10.50 12.57 -1.85
C ASN A 139 -10.98 13.88 -1.21
N GLY A 140 -10.69 14.99 -1.86
CA GLY A 140 -11.08 16.31 -1.40
C GLY A 140 -10.03 17.02 -0.54
N TRP A 141 -8.84 16.44 -0.36
CA TRP A 141 -7.72 17.22 0.17
C TRP A 141 -7.28 18.28 -0.85
N PRO A 142 -6.88 19.47 -0.39
CA PRO A 142 -6.25 20.47 -1.25
C PRO A 142 -5.01 19.90 -1.95
N SER A 143 -4.82 20.23 -3.22
CA SER A 143 -3.66 19.76 -4.00
C SER A 143 -2.32 20.33 -3.52
N ASP A 144 -2.36 21.46 -2.81
CA ASP A 144 -1.23 22.16 -2.22
C ASP A 144 -0.93 21.72 -0.77
N ASP A 145 -1.74 20.79 -0.21
CA ASP A 145 -1.38 20.15 1.07
C ASP A 145 -0.11 19.31 0.88
N ARG A 146 0.86 19.46 1.81
CA ARG A 146 2.04 18.60 1.83
C ARG A 146 1.65 17.20 2.27
N VAL A 147 1.87 16.21 1.41
CA VAL A 147 1.54 14.81 1.66
C VAL A 147 2.81 13.98 1.83
N VAL A 148 2.86 13.22 2.91
CA VAL A 148 3.96 12.30 3.19
C VAL A 148 3.44 10.87 3.21
N THR A 149 3.98 10.04 2.34
CA THR A 149 3.67 8.61 2.27
C THR A 149 4.72 7.79 2.99
N TYR A 150 4.33 6.65 3.55
CA TYR A 150 5.29 5.72 4.13
C TYR A 150 4.92 4.26 3.87
N CYS A 151 5.92 3.40 3.95
CA CYS A 151 5.78 1.96 4.07
C CYS A 151 6.75 1.45 5.15
N ARG A 152 6.78 0.14 5.41
CA ARG A 152 7.57 -0.38 6.53
C ARG A 152 9.07 -0.28 6.29
N CYS A 153 9.53 -0.73 5.14
CA CYS A 153 10.92 -0.63 4.69
C CYS A 153 11.14 0.62 3.83
N PRO A 154 12.39 1.00 3.58
CA PRO A 154 12.68 2.17 2.73
C PRO A 154 11.96 2.11 1.38
N HIS A 155 11.16 3.11 1.14
CA HIS A 155 10.59 3.66 -0.09
C HIS A 155 10.05 2.74 -1.21
N HIS A 156 9.72 1.46 -1.02
CA HIS A 156 9.12 0.67 -2.10
C HIS A 156 7.65 1.07 -2.35
N LEU A 157 6.74 0.68 -1.43
CA LEU A 157 5.32 0.99 -1.58
C LEU A 157 5.04 2.48 -1.44
N SER A 158 5.76 3.17 -0.54
CA SER A 158 5.58 4.61 -0.33
C SER A 158 5.89 5.42 -1.57
N SER A 159 6.97 5.13 -2.29
CA SER A 159 7.30 5.84 -3.51
C SER A 159 6.31 5.56 -4.65
N ILE A 160 5.81 4.33 -4.78
CA ILE A 160 4.74 4.00 -5.74
C ILE A 160 3.48 4.82 -5.41
N ARG A 161 3.11 4.91 -4.13
CA ARG A 161 1.95 5.68 -3.69
C ARG A 161 2.15 7.18 -3.91
N ALA A 162 3.35 7.71 -3.58
CA ALA A 162 3.70 9.10 -3.81
C ALA A 162 3.57 9.47 -5.29
N ALA A 163 4.15 8.67 -6.19
CA ALA A 163 4.00 8.87 -7.63
C ALA A 163 2.54 8.86 -8.09
N GLY A 164 1.71 7.97 -7.51
CA GLY A 164 0.27 7.94 -7.79
C GLY A 164 -0.46 9.21 -7.33
N LEU A 165 -0.05 9.80 -6.20
CA LEU A 165 -0.59 11.08 -5.71
C LEU A 165 -0.16 12.25 -6.58
N GLN A 166 1.10 12.31 -7.01
CA GLN A 166 1.59 13.32 -7.96
C GLN A 166 0.79 13.28 -9.27
N LYS A 167 0.54 12.09 -9.83
CA LYS A 167 -0.32 11.91 -11.01
C LYS A 167 -1.77 12.35 -10.78
N ALA A 168 -2.25 12.26 -9.56
CA ALA A 168 -3.59 12.75 -9.17
C ALA A 168 -3.64 14.28 -8.96
N GLY A 169 -2.50 14.97 -9.07
CA GLY A 169 -2.42 16.43 -9.03
C GLY A 169 -1.98 17.02 -7.69
N PHE A 170 -1.49 16.21 -6.75
CA PHE A 170 -0.87 16.74 -5.52
C PHE A 170 0.52 17.29 -5.84
N GLU A 171 0.82 18.49 -5.34
CA GLU A 171 2.01 19.26 -5.71
C GLU A 171 3.20 18.99 -4.78
N GLU A 172 2.96 18.83 -3.47
CA GLU A 172 4.00 18.59 -2.46
C GLU A 172 3.88 17.16 -1.91
N VAL A 173 4.46 16.17 -2.60
CA VAL A 173 4.38 14.76 -2.18
C VAL A 173 5.78 14.19 -1.94
N TYR A 174 5.94 13.56 -0.78
CA TYR A 174 7.18 12.96 -0.32
C TYR A 174 6.96 11.52 0.13
N ALA A 175 7.99 10.68 0.05
CA ALA A 175 8.05 9.41 0.76
C ALA A 175 9.03 9.52 1.95
N ILE A 176 8.73 8.89 3.09
CA ILE A 176 9.69 8.80 4.19
C ILE A 176 10.88 7.94 3.74
N ASP A 177 12.08 8.47 3.83
CA ASP A 177 13.30 7.80 3.38
C ASP A 177 13.57 6.51 4.19
N GLU A 178 13.57 6.58 5.51
CA GLU A 178 13.91 5.44 6.37
C GLU A 178 12.72 4.48 6.65
N GLY A 179 11.50 4.92 6.38
CA GLY A 179 10.29 4.13 6.51
C GLY A 179 9.73 4.01 7.94
N PHE A 180 8.61 3.29 8.06
CA PHE A 180 7.86 3.12 9.33
C PHE A 180 8.65 2.33 10.38
N GLY A 181 9.55 1.44 9.99
CA GLY A 181 10.39 0.72 10.96
C GLY A 181 11.14 1.67 11.88
N VAL A 182 11.81 2.67 11.31
CA VAL A 182 12.56 3.68 12.08
C VAL A 182 11.63 4.63 12.83
N TRP A 183 10.44 4.94 12.30
CA TRP A 183 9.40 5.69 13.05
C TRP A 183 9.04 4.99 14.36
N ALA A 184 8.81 3.68 14.29
CA ALA A 184 8.49 2.84 15.45
C ALA A 184 9.66 2.71 16.42
N GLU A 185 10.89 2.50 15.95
CA GLU A 185 12.10 2.42 16.78
C GLU A 185 12.33 3.71 17.57
N ARG A 186 12.03 4.86 16.97
CA ARG A 186 12.14 6.17 17.63
C ARG A 186 10.97 6.47 18.58
N SER A 187 10.01 5.55 18.69
CA SER A 187 8.81 5.72 19.50
C SER A 187 8.02 6.99 19.14
N TYR A 188 7.98 7.34 17.87
CA TYR A 188 7.16 8.43 17.37
C TYR A 188 5.68 8.05 17.40
N PRO A 189 4.73 9.01 17.32
CA PRO A 189 3.31 8.73 17.51
C PRO A 189 2.76 7.67 16.58
N MET A 190 2.16 6.63 17.17
CA MET A 190 1.55 5.52 16.45
C MET A 190 0.18 5.18 17.01
N ALA A 191 -0.61 4.48 16.21
CA ALA A 191 -1.89 3.89 16.54
C ALA A 191 -1.95 2.44 16.05
N GLY A 192 -2.91 1.66 16.53
CA GLY A 192 -3.12 0.29 16.09
C GLY A 192 -3.44 -0.67 17.23
N THR A 193 -3.78 -1.91 16.89
CA THR A 193 -4.22 -2.94 17.83
C THR A 193 -3.07 -3.66 18.54
N SER A 194 -1.88 -3.68 17.93
CA SER A 194 -0.69 -4.39 18.43
C SER A 194 0.43 -3.46 18.88
N PHE A 195 0.10 -2.19 19.06
CA PHE A 195 1.07 -1.19 19.47
C PHE A 195 1.60 -1.51 20.89
N GLY A 196 2.93 -1.54 21.03
CA GLY A 196 3.59 -1.82 22.32
C GLY A 196 3.62 -3.28 22.72
N SER A 197 3.10 -4.21 21.92
CA SER A 197 3.31 -5.63 22.14
C SER A 197 4.71 -6.07 21.69
N ALA A 198 5.30 -7.06 22.39
CA ALA A 198 6.58 -7.67 21.99
C ALA A 198 6.52 -8.28 20.57
N ASP A 199 5.31 -8.50 20.04
CA ASP A 199 5.06 -9.06 18.72
C ASP A 199 5.47 -8.11 17.58
N GLN A 200 5.60 -6.80 17.83
CA GLN A 200 6.16 -5.87 16.84
C GLN A 200 7.67 -6.10 16.59
N ALA A 201 8.37 -6.67 17.56
CA ALA A 201 9.81 -6.92 17.46
C ALA A 201 10.15 -8.19 16.66
N SER A 202 9.18 -9.05 16.35
CA SER A 202 9.42 -10.36 15.71
C SER A 202 8.75 -10.53 14.35
N VAL A 203 8.73 -9.48 13.55
CA VAL A 203 8.35 -9.67 12.13
C VAL A 203 9.45 -10.47 11.46
N GLU A 204 9.13 -11.70 11.08
CA GLU A 204 10.06 -12.51 10.32
C GLU A 204 10.30 -11.88 8.95
N GLU A 205 11.56 -11.59 8.66
CA GLU A 205 11.93 -11.10 7.35
C GLU A 205 12.14 -12.26 6.38
N TRP A 206 11.53 -12.15 5.23
CA TRP A 206 11.68 -13.07 4.12
C TRP A 206 12.20 -12.33 2.89
N SER A 207 13.01 -13.00 2.11
CA SER A 207 13.49 -12.48 0.83
C SER A 207 13.09 -13.43 -0.29
N ILE A 208 12.49 -12.87 -1.35
CA ILE A 208 12.19 -13.59 -2.60
C ILE A 208 12.97 -12.92 -3.72
N ALA A 209 13.85 -13.66 -4.37
CA ALA A 209 14.61 -13.18 -5.51
C ALA A 209 14.24 -13.96 -6.78
N GLY A 210 14.25 -13.27 -7.91
CA GLY A 210 13.96 -13.87 -9.20
C GLY A 210 14.39 -12.99 -10.36
N SER A 211 14.00 -13.42 -11.56
CA SER A 211 14.27 -12.65 -12.78
C SER A 211 13.14 -12.83 -13.79
N VAL A 212 12.92 -11.79 -14.56
CA VAL A 212 12.07 -11.75 -15.76
C VAL A 212 12.89 -11.20 -16.92
N ASP A 213 12.29 -11.09 -18.09
CA ASP A 213 12.96 -10.46 -19.24
C ASP A 213 13.28 -8.98 -18.91
N SER A 214 14.49 -8.53 -19.24
CA SER A 214 14.97 -7.16 -18.98
C SER A 214 14.15 -6.06 -19.67
N ARG A 215 13.31 -6.40 -20.66
CA ARG A 215 12.36 -5.45 -21.26
C ARG A 215 11.34 -4.89 -20.26
N TYR A 216 11.15 -5.57 -19.12
CA TYR A 216 10.29 -5.15 -18.01
C TYR A 216 11.02 -4.33 -16.94
N ALA A 217 12.26 -3.90 -17.22
CA ALA A 217 13.00 -3.05 -16.29
C ALA A 217 12.22 -1.78 -15.95
N GLY A 218 12.16 -1.47 -14.65
CA GLY A 218 11.36 -0.36 -14.11
C GLY A 218 9.90 -0.71 -13.79
N GLU A 219 9.39 -1.87 -14.24
CA GLU A 219 8.13 -2.39 -13.74
C GLU A 219 8.33 -3.07 -12.37
N TYR A 220 7.24 -3.52 -11.75
CA TYR A 220 7.28 -4.06 -10.39
C TYR A 220 6.84 -5.52 -10.34
N VAL A 221 7.47 -6.26 -9.42
CA VAL A 221 6.97 -7.55 -8.94
C VAL A 221 6.30 -7.33 -7.60
N TRP A 222 5.11 -7.92 -7.45
CA TRP A 222 4.30 -7.83 -6.24
C TRP A 222 4.22 -9.16 -5.54
N ALA A 223 4.30 -9.14 -4.21
CA ALA A 223 4.00 -10.27 -3.35
C ALA A 223 2.79 -9.93 -2.47
N THR A 224 1.87 -10.88 -2.36
CA THR A 224 0.64 -10.72 -1.57
C THR A 224 0.44 -11.93 -0.68
N VAL A 225 0.14 -11.69 0.60
CA VAL A 225 -0.37 -12.68 1.55
C VAL A 225 -1.56 -12.03 2.24
N ASP A 226 -2.77 -12.60 2.07
CA ASP A 226 -4.00 -12.03 2.58
C ASP A 226 -4.15 -10.54 2.16
N ARG A 227 -4.12 -9.63 3.11
CA ARG A 227 -4.22 -8.18 2.87
C ARG A 227 -2.91 -7.43 3.10
N GLN A 228 -1.78 -8.17 3.10
CA GLN A 228 -0.43 -7.62 3.18
C GLN A 228 0.21 -7.64 1.80
N TYR A 229 0.92 -6.58 1.47
CA TYR A 229 1.51 -6.38 0.14
C TYR A 229 2.94 -5.91 0.26
N GLU A 230 3.78 -6.37 -0.66
CA GLU A 230 5.11 -5.83 -0.90
C GLU A 230 5.39 -5.79 -2.40
N ALA A 231 6.26 -4.84 -2.79
CA ALA A 231 6.68 -4.69 -4.18
C ALA A 231 8.18 -4.49 -4.27
N ALA A 232 8.75 -4.90 -5.39
CA ALA A 232 10.14 -4.58 -5.73
C ALA A 232 10.25 -4.20 -7.21
N PRO A 233 11.08 -3.20 -7.54
CA PRO A 233 11.33 -2.86 -8.93
C PRO A 233 12.14 -3.96 -9.62
N ILE A 234 11.91 -4.11 -10.91
CA ILE A 234 12.71 -4.96 -11.79
C ILE A 234 13.90 -4.15 -12.26
N GLY A 235 15.09 -4.62 -11.97
CA GLY A 235 16.35 -3.99 -12.37
C GLY A 235 16.56 -4.01 -13.89
N SER A 236 17.53 -3.24 -14.36
CA SER A 236 17.91 -3.17 -15.78
C SER A 236 18.39 -4.50 -16.36
N ASP A 237 18.79 -5.43 -15.50
CA ASP A 237 19.19 -6.80 -15.85
C ASP A 237 18.02 -7.81 -15.75
N GLY A 238 16.80 -7.34 -15.47
CA GLY A 238 15.61 -8.15 -15.30
C GLY A 238 15.48 -8.81 -13.92
N ARG A 239 16.40 -8.58 -13.00
CA ARG A 239 16.38 -9.16 -11.66
C ARG A 239 15.54 -8.33 -10.72
N TYR A 240 14.93 -9.01 -9.72
CA TYR A 240 14.22 -8.37 -8.63
C TYR A 240 14.52 -9.08 -7.31
N LYS A 241 14.34 -8.35 -6.21
CA LYS A 241 14.44 -8.87 -4.85
C LYS A 241 13.39 -8.21 -3.97
N LEU A 242 12.40 -8.98 -3.56
CA LEU A 242 11.40 -8.60 -2.58
C LEU A 242 11.93 -8.83 -1.17
N HIS A 243 11.68 -7.88 -0.28
CA HIS A 243 11.92 -8.00 1.15
C HIS A 243 10.57 -7.96 1.86
N LEU A 244 10.09 -9.13 2.29
CA LEU A 244 8.78 -9.28 2.90
C LEU A 244 8.89 -9.13 4.41
N GLN A 245 8.13 -8.23 4.96
CA GLN A 245 7.96 -8.04 6.40
C GLN A 245 6.49 -8.26 6.76
N PHE A 246 6.01 -9.46 6.44
CA PHE A 246 4.64 -9.88 6.71
C PHE A 246 4.51 -10.46 8.10
N THR A 247 3.38 -10.21 8.73
CA THR A 247 3.04 -10.77 10.04
C THR A 247 2.21 -12.05 9.88
N GLY A 248 2.32 -12.96 10.85
CA GLY A 248 1.51 -14.19 10.85
C GLY A 248 1.84 -15.19 9.76
N VAL A 249 2.97 -15.03 9.07
CA VAL A 249 3.39 -15.94 8.00
C VAL A 249 4.27 -17.07 8.50
N SER A 250 4.31 -18.15 7.73
CA SER A 250 5.12 -19.35 7.96
C SER A 250 5.68 -19.87 6.65
N PRO A 251 6.62 -20.82 6.64
CA PRO A 251 7.11 -21.42 5.40
C PRO A 251 6.01 -22.07 4.55
N LYS A 252 4.86 -22.43 5.15
CA LYS A 252 3.72 -23.04 4.46
C LYS A 252 2.70 -22.03 3.97
N THR A 253 2.80 -20.79 4.35
CA THR A 253 1.86 -19.73 3.98
C THR A 253 1.94 -19.52 2.46
N PRO A 254 0.80 -19.61 1.74
CA PRO A 254 0.77 -19.29 0.32
C PRO A 254 1.11 -17.82 0.09
N VAL A 255 2.06 -17.55 -0.79
CA VAL A 255 2.36 -16.22 -1.29
C VAL A 255 2.02 -16.14 -2.77
N ARG A 256 1.26 -15.12 -3.13
CA ARG A 256 0.93 -14.82 -4.51
C ARG A 256 1.95 -13.83 -5.04
N LEU A 257 2.70 -14.25 -6.07
CA LEU A 257 3.67 -13.41 -6.78
C LEU A 257 3.07 -13.01 -8.12
N GLN A 258 2.98 -11.73 -8.35
CA GLN A 258 2.55 -11.15 -9.62
C GLN A 258 3.74 -10.47 -10.29
N THR A 259 4.05 -10.89 -11.51
CA THR A 259 5.08 -10.32 -12.37
C THR A 259 4.43 -9.80 -13.66
N PRO A 260 5.12 -9.00 -14.49
CA PRO A 260 4.61 -8.60 -15.80
C PRO A 260 4.29 -9.80 -16.74
N THR A 261 4.85 -10.97 -16.45
CA THR A 261 4.66 -12.19 -17.27
C THR A 261 3.55 -13.10 -16.75
N GLY A 262 2.99 -12.82 -15.56
CA GLY A 262 1.92 -13.61 -14.98
C GLY A 262 1.96 -13.70 -13.48
N THR A 263 1.04 -14.49 -12.93
CA THR A 263 0.88 -14.67 -11.49
C THR A 263 1.11 -16.13 -11.12
N VAL A 264 1.82 -16.35 -10.01
CA VAL A 264 2.00 -17.69 -9.42
C VAL A 264 1.67 -17.61 -7.93
N GLU A 265 1.18 -18.74 -7.39
CA GLU A 265 0.98 -18.90 -5.96
C GLU A 265 1.77 -20.14 -5.49
N ARG A 266 2.60 -19.96 -4.46
CA ARG A 266 3.47 -21.01 -3.90
C ARG A 266 3.62 -20.81 -2.40
N PRO A 267 3.92 -21.87 -1.64
CA PRO A 267 4.35 -21.74 -0.26
C PRO A 267 5.58 -20.83 -0.13
N LEU A 268 5.56 -19.95 0.85
CA LEU A 268 6.63 -18.95 1.06
C LEU A 268 8.01 -19.60 1.19
N GLY A 269 8.10 -20.75 1.88
CA GLY A 269 9.34 -21.50 2.03
C GLY A 269 9.89 -22.16 0.75
N GLU A 270 9.09 -22.22 -0.34
CA GLU A 270 9.54 -22.72 -1.64
C GLU A 270 10.15 -21.62 -2.51
N VAL A 271 9.71 -20.38 -2.35
CA VAL A 271 10.11 -19.25 -3.20
C VAL A 271 10.96 -18.23 -2.48
N GLY A 272 10.95 -18.25 -1.15
CA GLY A 272 11.67 -17.31 -0.31
C GLY A 272 12.63 -17.99 0.67
N SER A 273 13.50 -17.18 1.25
CA SER A 273 14.38 -17.55 2.35
C SER A 273 14.22 -16.56 3.50
N ARG A 274 14.31 -17.03 4.74
CA ARG A 274 14.43 -16.17 5.92
C ARG A 274 15.75 -15.40 5.87
N VAL A 275 15.72 -14.14 6.25
CA VAL A 275 16.87 -13.24 6.31
C VAL A 275 17.39 -13.17 7.74
#